data_673c3c17896ee82a4512f03fc1b374b0
#
_entry.id   673c3c17896ee82a4512f03fc1b374b0
#
_cell.length_a   1.000
_cell.length_b   1.000
_cell.length_c   1.000
_cell.angle_alpha   90.00
_cell.angle_beta   90.00
_cell.angle_gamma   90.00
#
_symmetry.space_group_name_H-M   'P 1'
#
loop_
_entity.id
_entity.type
_entity.pdbx_description
1 polymer ?
#
loop_
_entity_poly.entity_id
_entity_poly.type
_entity_poly.pdbx_seq_one_letter_code
_entity_poly.pdbx_strand_id
1 'polypeptide(L)'
;ENWKNPQTGKTIKVYKRTRKGQSGLKTQLFTVTNDGQCIGRVWDSRRGGRVIKNGCKFPLGVWKDGETRSFEGSSGGKPRKIELTILKLGKKQKDKVKFNWKLYDGSGKLMDDNDYTFAPGRAMTKLNDKKL
;
A
#
# COMPACT_ATOMS: atom_id res chain seq x y z
N GLU A 1 -12.76 10.65 -5.22
CA GLU A 1 -12.45 12.03 -4.82
C GLU A 1 -11.15 12.46 -5.49
N ASN A 2 -11.04 13.76 -5.78
CA ASN A 2 -9.85 14.30 -6.44
C ASN A 2 -8.90 14.87 -5.39
N TRP A 3 -7.60 14.69 -5.63
CA TRP A 3 -6.56 15.18 -4.74
C TRP A 3 -5.42 15.78 -5.55
N LYS A 4 -4.98 16.96 -5.17
CA LYS A 4 -3.85 17.63 -5.81
C LYS A 4 -2.56 17.28 -5.07
N ASN A 5 -1.64 16.62 -5.77
CA ASN A 5 -0.34 16.27 -5.20
C ASN A 5 0.50 17.55 -5.04
N PRO A 6 0.89 17.93 -3.81
CA PRO A 6 1.66 19.16 -3.61
C PRO A 6 3.08 19.12 -4.18
N GLN A 7 3.62 17.92 -4.44
CA GLN A 7 4.96 17.80 -5.03
C GLN A 7 4.96 17.90 -6.54
N THR A 8 3.91 17.40 -7.21
CA THR A 8 3.84 17.39 -8.68
C THR A 8 2.90 18.45 -9.24
N GLY A 9 2.01 18.99 -8.42
CA GLY A 9 0.95 19.91 -8.86
C GLY A 9 -0.16 19.23 -9.64
N LYS A 10 -0.11 17.92 -9.84
CA LYS A 10 -1.13 17.19 -10.59
C LYS A 10 -2.30 16.81 -9.71
N THR A 11 -3.51 16.89 -10.27
CA THR A 11 -4.73 16.42 -9.62
C THR A 11 -5.02 15.01 -10.11
N ILE A 12 -5.19 14.07 -9.18
CA ILE A 12 -5.47 12.67 -9.48
C ILE A 12 -6.69 12.18 -8.71
N LYS A 13 -7.32 11.13 -9.23
CA LYS A 13 -8.39 10.45 -8.52
C LYS A 13 -7.81 9.56 -7.44
N VAL A 14 -8.35 9.68 -6.23
CA VAL A 14 -7.90 8.88 -5.08
C VAL A 14 -9.09 8.26 -4.37
N TYR A 15 -8.79 7.19 -3.62
CA TYR A 15 -9.72 6.55 -2.70
C TYR A 15 -9.27 6.88 -1.29
N LYS A 16 -10.18 7.40 -0.49
CA LYS A 16 -9.91 7.82 0.88
C LYS A 16 -10.33 6.73 1.86
N ARG A 17 -9.46 6.45 2.81
CA ARG A 17 -9.78 5.58 3.93
C ARG A 17 -9.44 6.29 5.22
N THR A 18 -10.41 6.37 6.14
CA THR A 18 -10.21 6.91 7.47
C THR A 18 -10.50 5.82 8.47
N ARG A 19 -9.60 5.62 9.41
CA ARG A 19 -9.83 4.65 10.49
C ARG A 19 -9.26 5.16 11.80
N LYS A 20 -9.87 4.67 12.90
CA LYS A 20 -9.46 5.00 14.24
C LYS A 20 -8.23 4.17 14.62
N GLY A 21 -7.14 4.83 14.95
CA GLY A 21 -5.94 4.20 15.47
C GLY A 21 -5.75 4.52 16.96
N GLN A 22 -4.65 4.02 17.52
CA GLN A 22 -4.34 4.26 18.95
C GLN A 22 -4.12 5.72 19.26
N SER A 23 -3.62 6.49 18.32
CA SER A 23 -3.32 7.91 18.48
C SER A 23 -4.36 8.81 17.80
N GLY A 24 -5.57 8.32 17.55
CA GLY A 24 -6.65 9.06 16.93
C GLY A 24 -6.97 8.61 15.51
N LEU A 25 -7.65 9.47 14.76
CA LEU A 25 -8.05 9.16 13.39
C LEU A 25 -6.85 9.24 12.43
N LYS A 26 -6.75 8.24 11.57
CA LYS A 26 -5.75 8.20 10.50
C LYS A 26 -6.47 8.20 9.16
N THR A 27 -6.07 9.11 8.30
CA THR A 27 -6.59 9.22 6.94
C THR A 27 -5.49 8.83 5.96
N GLN A 28 -5.84 8.01 4.99
CA GLN A 28 -4.92 7.56 3.95
C GLN A 28 -5.59 7.74 2.59
N LEU A 29 -4.80 8.16 1.61
CA LEU A 29 -5.24 8.30 0.22
C LEU A 29 -4.53 7.27 -0.63
N PHE A 30 -5.29 6.58 -1.46
CA PHE A 30 -4.80 5.49 -2.33
C PHE A 30 -5.14 5.77 -3.78
N THR A 31 -4.31 5.29 -4.68
CA THR A 31 -4.59 5.31 -6.11
C THR A 31 -3.96 4.08 -6.78
N VAL A 32 -4.44 3.76 -7.98
CA VAL A 32 -3.80 2.72 -8.80
C VAL A 32 -2.50 3.28 -9.33
N THR A 33 -1.41 2.50 -9.24
CA THR A 33 -0.11 2.92 -9.78
C THR A 33 -0.16 2.99 -11.31
N ASN A 34 0.74 3.81 -11.90
CA ASN A 34 0.74 4.05 -13.35
C ASN A 34 0.95 2.78 -14.18
N ASP A 35 1.68 1.81 -13.63
CA ASP A 35 1.94 0.53 -14.29
C ASP A 35 0.81 -0.49 -14.07
N GLY A 36 -0.21 -0.17 -13.27
CA GLY A 36 -1.32 -1.06 -12.98
C GLY A 36 -0.99 -2.24 -12.07
N GLN A 37 0.20 -2.28 -11.50
CA GLN A 37 0.64 -3.41 -10.68
C GLN A 37 0.18 -3.36 -9.23
N CYS A 38 -0.20 -2.18 -8.76
CA CYS A 38 -0.55 -1.98 -7.36
C CYS A 38 -1.65 -0.97 -7.17
N ILE A 39 -2.31 -1.06 -6.02
CA ILE A 39 -2.98 0.08 -5.41
C ILE A 39 -2.01 0.61 -4.38
N GLY A 40 -1.57 1.84 -4.55
CA GLY A 40 -0.54 2.44 -3.71
C GLY A 40 -1.09 3.57 -2.87
N ARG A 41 -0.44 3.78 -1.74
CA ARG A 41 -0.72 4.90 -0.86
C ARG A 41 0.05 6.11 -1.39
N VAL A 42 -0.63 7.26 -1.55
CA VAL A 42 0.00 8.49 -2.06
C VAL A 42 0.10 9.58 -1.00
N TRP A 43 -0.66 9.45 0.09
CA TRP A 43 -0.64 10.40 1.19
C TRP A 43 -1.19 9.75 2.46
N ASP A 44 -0.68 10.16 3.60
CA ASP A 44 -1.32 9.84 4.89
C ASP A 44 -1.25 11.06 5.82
N SER A 45 -2.06 11.01 6.88
CA SER A 45 -2.19 12.13 7.82
C SER A 45 -1.11 12.18 8.89
N ARG A 46 -0.16 11.25 8.88
CA ARG A 46 0.90 11.20 9.88
C ARG A 46 1.79 12.44 9.78
N ARG A 47 2.28 12.90 10.92
CA ARG A 47 3.21 14.06 11.01
C ARG A 47 2.67 15.28 10.29
N GLY A 48 1.37 15.55 10.43
CA GLY A 48 0.74 16.69 9.77
C GLY A 48 0.44 16.50 8.29
N GLY A 49 0.60 15.29 7.79
CA GLY A 49 0.39 14.95 6.39
C GLY A 49 1.70 14.75 5.65
N ARG A 50 1.85 13.60 5.01
CA ARG A 50 3.05 13.30 4.21
C ARG A 50 2.67 12.67 2.88
N VAL A 51 3.40 13.07 1.85
CA VAL A 51 3.28 12.52 0.51
C VAL A 51 4.10 11.25 0.42
N ILE A 52 3.53 10.21 -0.21
CA ILE A 52 4.19 8.93 -0.42
C ILE A 52 4.30 8.73 -1.92
N LYS A 53 5.52 8.54 -2.40
CA LYS A 53 5.77 8.30 -3.82
C LYS A 53 5.96 6.81 -4.04
N ASN A 54 5.24 6.29 -5.04
CA ASN A 54 5.31 4.87 -5.42
C ASN A 54 5.04 3.91 -4.26
N GLY A 55 4.07 4.26 -3.43
CA GLY A 55 3.76 3.50 -2.22
C GLY A 55 2.89 2.27 -2.47
N CYS A 56 3.39 1.28 -3.18
CA CYS A 56 2.68 0.03 -3.43
C CYS A 56 2.23 -0.60 -2.11
N LYS A 57 0.94 -0.84 -1.95
CA LYS A 57 0.38 -1.43 -0.73
C LYS A 57 -0.35 -2.73 -1.00
N PHE A 58 -1.10 -2.80 -2.10
CA PHE A 58 -1.89 -3.98 -2.44
C PHE A 58 -1.58 -4.41 -3.87
N PRO A 59 -1.40 -5.72 -4.12
CA PRO A 59 -1.15 -6.20 -5.48
C PRO A 59 -2.38 -6.02 -6.36
N LEU A 60 -2.15 -5.70 -7.63
CA LEU A 60 -3.18 -5.54 -8.64
C LEU A 60 -2.65 -6.09 -9.95
N GLY A 61 -3.53 -6.53 -10.84
CA GLY A 61 -3.12 -7.10 -12.11
C GLY A 61 -2.70 -8.56 -11.98
N VAL A 62 -1.75 -8.99 -12.80
CA VAL A 62 -1.35 -10.40 -12.90
C VAL A 62 -0.09 -10.66 -12.07
N TRP A 63 -0.24 -11.50 -11.06
CA TRP A 63 0.84 -11.96 -10.19
C TRP A 63 0.76 -13.48 -10.07
N LYS A 64 1.89 -14.12 -9.77
CA LYS A 64 1.96 -15.57 -9.54
C LYS A 64 2.19 -15.85 -8.06
N ASP A 65 1.75 -17.03 -7.60
CA ASP A 65 2.09 -17.48 -6.24
C ASP A 65 3.60 -17.49 -6.06
N GLY A 66 4.05 -16.93 -4.94
CA GLY A 66 5.47 -16.86 -4.61
C GLY A 66 6.23 -15.72 -5.31
N GLU A 67 5.58 -15.00 -6.22
CA GLU A 67 6.23 -13.90 -6.92
C GLU A 67 6.54 -12.74 -5.98
N THR A 68 7.76 -12.18 -6.12
CA THR A 68 8.17 -10.97 -5.41
C THR A 68 8.46 -9.87 -6.43
N ARG A 69 7.92 -8.68 -6.17
CA ARG A 69 8.25 -7.48 -6.94
C ARG A 69 8.72 -6.38 -6.01
N SER A 70 9.69 -5.60 -6.48
CA SER A 70 10.26 -4.50 -5.72
C SER A 70 9.84 -3.17 -6.32
N PHE A 71 9.59 -2.21 -5.43
CA PHE A 71 9.17 -0.86 -5.81
C PHE A 71 10.02 0.15 -5.05
N GLU A 72 10.57 1.12 -5.77
CA GLU A 72 11.31 2.20 -5.15
C GLU A 72 10.43 3.45 -5.09
N GLY A 73 10.51 4.19 -4.00
CA GLY A 73 9.74 5.39 -3.84
C GLY A 73 10.25 6.25 -2.70
N SER A 74 9.38 7.03 -2.12
CA SER A 74 9.74 7.89 -1.00
C SER A 74 8.56 8.11 -0.06
N SER A 75 8.87 8.42 1.19
CA SER A 75 7.89 8.79 2.19
C SER A 75 8.42 10.02 2.91
N GLY A 76 7.69 11.13 2.83
CA GLY A 76 8.12 12.40 3.43
C GLY A 76 9.46 12.88 2.89
N GLY A 77 9.78 12.62 1.62
CA GLY A 77 11.05 12.99 1.00
C GLY A 77 12.20 12.03 1.26
N LYS A 78 12.01 11.01 2.07
CA LYS A 78 13.06 10.02 2.37
C LYS A 78 12.91 8.80 1.47
N PRO A 79 14.02 8.28 0.89
CA PRO A 79 13.96 7.09 0.04
C PRO A 79 13.39 5.86 0.78
N ARG A 80 12.62 5.07 0.05
CA ARG A 80 12.04 3.83 0.57
C ARG A 80 12.06 2.77 -0.53
N LYS A 81 12.15 1.52 -0.11
CA LYS A 81 11.99 0.36 -0.99
C LYS A 81 10.91 -0.54 -0.41
N ILE A 82 10.05 -1.03 -1.27
CA ILE A 82 8.98 -1.96 -0.89
C ILE A 82 9.21 -3.26 -1.63
N GLU A 83 9.14 -4.39 -0.91
CA GLU A 83 9.09 -5.71 -1.51
C GLU A 83 7.76 -6.36 -1.15
N LEU A 84 7.01 -6.73 -2.17
CA LEU A 84 5.72 -7.40 -2.02
C LEU A 84 5.82 -8.80 -2.60
N THR A 85 5.54 -9.80 -1.77
CA THR A 85 5.58 -11.23 -2.16
C THR A 85 4.19 -11.82 -2.03
N ILE A 86 3.70 -12.43 -3.09
CA ILE A 86 2.43 -13.15 -3.05
C ILE A 86 2.64 -14.47 -2.30
N LEU A 87 1.95 -14.64 -1.19
CA LEU A 87 2.00 -15.86 -0.41
C LEU A 87 0.95 -16.87 -0.87
N LYS A 88 -0.22 -16.37 -1.27
CA LYS A 88 -1.29 -17.22 -1.79
C LYS A 88 -2.26 -16.36 -2.59
N LEU A 89 -2.51 -16.73 -3.82
CA LEU A 89 -3.56 -16.11 -4.62
C LEU A 89 -4.93 -16.62 -4.17
N GLY A 90 -5.91 -15.72 -4.23
CA GLY A 90 -7.29 -16.07 -3.94
C GLY A 90 -7.84 -17.08 -4.91
N LYS A 91 -8.69 -17.96 -4.41
CA LYS A 91 -9.44 -18.89 -5.24
C LYS A 91 -10.76 -18.26 -5.65
N LYS A 92 -11.27 -18.72 -6.78
CA LYS A 92 -12.36 -18.15 -7.55
C LYS A 92 -13.59 -17.65 -6.78
N GLN A 93 -13.88 -18.13 -5.61
CA GLN A 93 -15.07 -17.69 -4.87
C GLN A 93 -14.80 -16.63 -3.83
N LYS A 94 -13.55 -16.43 -3.46
CA LYS A 94 -13.20 -15.52 -2.38
C LYS A 94 -12.31 -14.39 -2.83
N ASP A 95 -11.64 -14.53 -3.94
CA ASP A 95 -10.76 -13.54 -4.55
C ASP A 95 -9.83 -12.86 -3.54
N LYS A 96 -9.48 -13.60 -2.48
CA LYS A 96 -8.60 -13.08 -1.45
C LYS A 96 -7.16 -13.41 -1.78
N VAL A 97 -6.31 -12.42 -1.65
CA VAL A 97 -4.88 -12.55 -1.87
C VAL A 97 -4.17 -12.38 -0.54
N LYS A 98 -3.30 -13.31 -0.21
CA LYS A 98 -2.41 -13.19 0.94
C LYS A 98 -1.03 -12.83 0.44
N PHE A 99 -0.44 -11.79 1.01
CA PHE A 99 0.87 -11.32 0.59
C PHE A 99 1.69 -10.81 1.78
N ASN A 100 3.00 -10.88 1.63
CA ASN A 100 3.95 -10.27 2.55
C ASN A 100 4.37 -8.91 2.00
N TRP A 101 4.43 -7.91 2.85
CA TRP A 101 4.81 -6.56 2.51
C TRP A 101 5.97 -6.14 3.41
N LYS A 102 7.11 -5.85 2.79
CA LYS A 102 8.31 -5.38 3.50
C LYS A 102 8.66 -3.98 3.07
N LEU A 103 9.00 -3.15 4.05
CA LEU A 103 9.43 -1.78 3.83
C LEU A 103 10.87 -1.63 4.31
N TYR A 104 11.71 -1.08 3.45
CA TYR A 104 13.11 -0.79 3.75
C TYR A 104 13.38 0.71 3.66
N ASP A 105 14.30 1.21 4.49
CA ASP A 105 14.77 2.59 4.39
C ASP A 105 15.83 2.71 3.29
N GLY A 106 16.35 3.95 3.10
CA GLY A 106 17.35 4.23 2.07
C GLY A 106 18.69 3.52 2.26
N SER A 107 18.98 3.04 3.47
CA SER A 107 20.20 2.26 3.74
C SER A 107 20.00 0.76 3.58
N GLY A 108 18.79 0.32 3.24
CA GLY A 108 18.47 -1.10 3.10
C GLY A 108 18.03 -1.77 4.40
N LYS A 109 17.83 -1.00 5.46
CA LYS A 109 17.37 -1.55 6.74
C LYS A 109 15.87 -1.83 6.68
N LEU A 110 15.48 -3.02 7.14
CA LEU A 110 14.07 -3.41 7.23
C LEU A 110 13.37 -2.57 8.30
N MET A 111 12.32 -1.86 7.90
CA MET A 111 11.52 -1.02 8.78
C MET A 111 10.21 -1.67 9.18
N ASP A 112 9.64 -2.48 8.29
CA ASP A 112 8.33 -3.09 8.49
C ASP A 112 8.25 -4.39 7.72
N ASP A 113 7.56 -5.38 8.28
CA ASP A 113 7.40 -6.71 7.69
C ASP A 113 6.08 -7.28 8.17
N ASN A 114 5.08 -7.27 7.28
CA ASN A 114 3.72 -7.68 7.63
C ASN A 114 3.11 -8.55 6.56
N ASP A 115 2.28 -9.49 6.98
CA ASP A 115 1.42 -10.26 6.10
C ASP A 115 0.02 -9.67 6.10
N TYR A 116 -0.53 -9.48 4.91
CA TYR A 116 -1.86 -8.94 4.72
C TYR A 116 -2.73 -9.90 3.94
N THR A 117 -4.03 -9.87 4.20
CA THR A 117 -5.03 -10.49 3.34
C THR A 117 -5.89 -9.38 2.75
N PHE A 118 -6.00 -9.38 1.43
CA PHE A 118 -6.70 -8.37 0.67
C PHE A 118 -7.76 -9.01 -0.22
N ALA A 119 -8.96 -8.45 -0.20
CA ALA A 119 -10.04 -8.81 -1.11
C ALA A 119 -10.27 -7.64 -2.06
N PRO A 120 -10.11 -7.83 -3.39
CA PRO A 120 -10.36 -6.76 -4.35
C PRO A 120 -11.76 -6.14 -4.17
N GLY A 121 -11.82 -4.82 -4.22
CA GLY A 121 -13.07 -4.08 -4.00
C GLY A 121 -13.47 -3.89 -2.56
N ARG A 122 -12.66 -4.37 -1.61
CA ARG A 122 -12.91 -4.23 -0.18
C ARG A 122 -11.66 -3.74 0.52
N ALA A 123 -11.82 -3.30 1.75
CA ALA A 123 -10.68 -2.98 2.61
C ALA A 123 -9.90 -4.25 2.98
N MET A 124 -8.69 -4.05 3.46
CA MET A 124 -7.86 -5.13 4.00
C MET A 124 -8.62 -5.89 5.08
N THR A 125 -8.65 -7.22 5.00
CA THR A 125 -9.42 -8.06 5.92
C THR A 125 -8.60 -8.67 7.03
N LYS A 126 -7.30 -8.84 6.84
CA LYS A 126 -6.41 -9.41 7.86
C LYS A 126 -5.07 -8.71 7.83
N LEU A 127 -4.48 -8.57 9.00
CA LEU A 127 -3.10 -8.13 9.18
C LEU A 127 -2.39 -9.20 10.02
N ASN A 128 -1.32 -9.79 9.49
CA ASN A 128 -0.55 -10.86 10.15
C ASN A 128 -1.46 -12.00 10.65
N ASP A 129 -2.39 -12.42 9.79
CA ASP A 129 -3.39 -13.48 10.04
C ASP A 129 -4.40 -13.16 11.15
N LYS A 130 -4.41 -11.95 11.65
CA LYS A 130 -5.43 -11.50 12.59
C LYS A 130 -6.55 -10.78 11.84
N LYS A 131 -7.77 -11.16 12.13
CA LYS A 131 -8.95 -10.52 11.55
C LYS A 131 -9.05 -9.07 12.04
N LEU A 132 -9.23 -8.16 11.11
CA LEU A 132 -9.36 -6.74 11.41
C LEU A 132 -10.81 -6.33 11.68
#